data_22d61ff364f9a350e8fed533559749d0
#
_entry.id   22d61ff364f9a350e8fed533559749d0
#
_cell.length_a   1.000
_cell.length_b   1.000
_cell.length_c   1.000
_cell.angle_alpha   90.00
_cell.angle_beta   90.00
_cell.angle_gamma   90.00
#
_symmetry.space_group_name_H-M   'P 1'
#
loop_
_entity.id
_entity.type
_entity.pdbx_description
1 polymer ?
#
loop_
_entity_poly.entity_id
_entity_poly.type
_entity_poly.pdbx_seq_one_letter_code
_entity_poly.pdbx_strand_id
1 'polypeptide(L)'
;MIFSKKSALGLLCSGLLALCLCPPVSAIAEVPTFTVGWSVYAGWNPYFYMQKSGILKKWADKYGIVIKVQRFDYAASLDSFVAKNIDACTMTNMEALDMPAAAGVDSTVVIVGDYSNGNDAVLVRNGLTFDKLSAQPVMLVQKTVSEYLLERAMVINNQQAQLAKLRLINTSDSDIVPAFMNNASNQAVVTWKPLVSQILADKGVHSIFDSSKIPGEILDLLVVRSEVLNRPDGSGEKFAKAVNGAWYETMQKLNGSGPSQLQALTISAAASGDSVESYKEQLKTTYLFADPKAAADFTTGITLKQKMELVRQFCFKHGLLGKNIKSVDDVAIAYPDGSIQGRKDRVRLRFNPTYMQAAQQGKL
;
A
#
# COMPACT_ATOMS: atom_id res chain seq x y z
N MET A 1 -88.95 -26.57 35.78
CA MET A 1 -89.78 -25.59 36.51
C MET A 1 -89.01 -24.26 36.50
N ILE A 2 -89.63 -23.28 35.90
CA ILE A 2 -89.59 -21.85 36.14
C ILE A 2 -88.39 -21.05 35.71
N PHE A 3 -88.70 -20.25 34.71
CA PHE A 3 -88.03 -19.10 34.09
C PHE A 3 -87.46 -18.06 35.04
N SER A 4 -86.40 -17.35 34.58
CA SER A 4 -86.39 -15.90 34.62
C SER A 4 -85.36 -15.31 33.59
N LYS A 5 -85.91 -14.50 32.66
CA LYS A 5 -85.16 -13.60 31.78
C LYS A 5 -84.68 -12.39 32.55
N LYS A 6 -83.47 -11.91 32.30
CA LYS A 6 -83.13 -10.51 32.49
C LYS A 6 -82.25 -10.03 31.35
N SER A 7 -82.60 -8.86 30.85
CA SER A 7 -82.22 -8.16 29.67
C SER A 7 -80.78 -7.64 29.75
N ALA A 8 -80.08 -7.66 28.57
CA ALA A 8 -78.82 -7.04 28.38
C ALA A 8 -78.99 -5.58 27.94
N LEU A 9 -78.32 -4.68 28.60
CA LEU A 9 -78.13 -3.29 28.18
C LEU A 9 -76.75 -3.15 27.57
N GLY A 10 -76.70 -2.91 26.25
CA GLY A 10 -75.43 -2.73 25.55
C GLY A 10 -74.83 -1.34 25.80
N LEU A 11 -73.56 -1.30 26.16
CA LEU A 11 -72.76 -0.11 26.18
C LEU A 11 -71.84 -0.12 24.93
N LEU A 12 -72.11 0.72 23.96
CA LEU A 12 -71.19 1.02 22.88
C LEU A 12 -70.06 1.93 23.39
N CYS A 13 -68.88 1.36 23.59
CA CYS A 13 -67.64 2.14 23.75
C CYS A 13 -67.05 2.44 22.36
N SER A 14 -67.22 3.66 21.87
CA SER A 14 -66.52 4.18 20.69
C SER A 14 -65.03 4.46 21.06
N GLY A 15 -64.15 3.51 20.74
CA GLY A 15 -62.74 3.73 20.88
C GLY A 15 -62.20 4.64 19.75
N LEU A 16 -61.85 5.87 20.09
CA LEU A 16 -61.06 6.73 19.21
C LEU A 16 -59.63 6.13 19.14
N LEU A 17 -59.30 5.55 17.97
CA LEU A 17 -57.92 5.19 17.65
C LEU A 17 -57.22 6.50 17.27
N ALA A 18 -56.47 7.09 18.21
CA ALA A 18 -55.52 8.17 17.91
C ALA A 18 -54.30 7.56 17.16
N LEU A 19 -54.30 7.67 15.83
CA LEU A 19 -53.08 7.44 15.05
C LEU A 19 -52.03 8.47 15.47
N CYS A 20 -51.09 8.08 16.28
CA CYS A 20 -49.87 8.83 16.50
C CYS A 20 -49.05 8.79 15.19
N LEU A 21 -49.19 9.83 14.37
CA LEU A 21 -48.27 10.15 13.30
C LEU A 21 -46.93 10.57 13.92
N CYS A 22 -46.05 9.57 14.28
CA CYS A 22 -44.65 9.86 14.54
C CYS A 22 -44.03 10.35 13.21
N PRO A 23 -43.45 11.56 13.17
CA PRO A 23 -42.71 11.96 12.00
C PRO A 23 -41.57 10.96 11.80
N PRO A 24 -41.22 10.62 10.55
CA PRO A 24 -40.08 9.75 10.29
C PRO A 24 -38.84 10.41 10.91
N VAL A 25 -38.25 9.73 11.87
CA VAL A 25 -36.92 10.10 12.36
C VAL A 25 -35.99 9.99 11.15
N SER A 26 -35.59 11.14 10.58
CA SER A 26 -34.60 11.16 9.53
C SER A 26 -33.34 10.52 10.13
N ALA A 27 -33.04 9.30 9.71
CA ALA A 27 -31.78 8.67 10.06
C ALA A 27 -30.67 9.61 9.56
N ILE A 28 -29.91 10.20 10.48
CA ILE A 28 -28.72 10.96 10.12
C ILE A 28 -27.83 9.95 9.40
N ALA A 29 -27.66 10.12 8.08
CA ALA A 29 -26.80 9.24 7.30
C ALA A 29 -25.41 9.29 7.90
N GLU A 30 -24.88 8.14 8.31
CA GLU A 30 -23.54 8.04 8.86
C GLU A 30 -22.53 8.52 7.81
N VAL A 31 -21.60 9.41 8.21
CA VAL A 31 -20.60 9.95 7.30
C VAL A 31 -19.68 8.82 6.86
N PRO A 32 -19.55 8.55 5.55
CA PRO A 32 -18.70 7.47 5.06
C PRO A 32 -17.27 7.60 5.56
N THR A 33 -16.79 6.55 6.21
CA THR A 33 -15.45 6.52 6.81
C THR A 33 -14.60 5.49 6.05
N PHE A 34 -13.33 5.84 5.82
CA PHE A 34 -12.33 5.02 5.15
C PHE A 34 -11.07 4.93 5.98
N THR A 35 -10.43 3.76 5.97
CA THR A 35 -9.16 3.54 6.66
C THR A 35 -8.07 3.18 5.65
N VAL A 36 -6.99 3.96 5.67
CA VAL A 36 -5.76 3.72 4.88
C VAL A 36 -4.69 3.14 5.81
N GLY A 37 -4.24 1.93 5.53
CA GLY A 37 -3.08 1.32 6.20
C GLY A 37 -1.78 1.77 5.51
N TRP A 38 -0.74 2.01 6.31
CA TRP A 38 0.59 2.33 5.81
C TRP A 38 1.68 1.81 6.75
N SER A 39 2.88 1.62 6.26
CA SER A 39 4.06 1.22 7.02
C SER A 39 5.22 2.18 6.80
N VAL A 40 6.26 2.08 7.61
CA VAL A 40 7.42 2.99 7.56
C VAL A 40 8.27 2.70 6.32
N TYR A 41 8.26 3.67 5.41
CA TYR A 41 9.11 3.74 4.23
C TYR A 41 9.23 5.19 3.77
N ALA A 42 10.36 5.57 3.19
CA ALA A 42 10.62 6.96 2.83
C ALA A 42 9.50 7.58 1.94
N GLY A 43 9.01 6.82 0.95
CA GLY A 43 7.94 7.23 0.05
C GLY A 43 6.53 7.17 0.67
N TRP A 44 6.35 6.49 1.83
CA TRP A 44 5.05 6.40 2.52
C TRP A 44 4.94 7.30 3.76
N ASN A 45 6.03 7.78 4.31
CA ASN A 45 6.02 8.76 5.40
C ASN A 45 5.15 10.02 5.11
N PRO A 46 4.96 10.46 3.84
CA PRO A 46 3.99 11.51 3.49
C PRO A 46 2.55 11.24 3.96
N TYR A 47 2.10 9.99 4.11
CA TYR A 47 0.77 9.69 4.64
C TYR A 47 0.62 10.15 6.10
N PHE A 48 1.67 10.00 6.90
CA PHE A 48 1.70 10.56 8.26
C PHE A 48 1.66 12.09 8.25
N TYR A 49 2.41 12.72 7.34
CA TYR A 49 2.38 14.17 7.19
C TYR A 49 0.99 14.68 6.78
N MET A 50 0.34 14.05 5.79
CA MET A 50 -1.02 14.41 5.35
C MET A 50 -2.00 14.44 6.53
N GLN A 51 -1.91 13.43 7.41
CA GLN A 51 -2.76 13.33 8.59
C GLN A 51 -2.42 14.42 9.61
N LYS A 52 -1.14 14.60 9.95
CA LYS A 52 -0.68 15.54 11.00
C LYS A 52 -0.82 17.00 10.61
N SER A 53 -0.65 17.34 9.34
CA SER A 53 -0.79 18.71 8.83
C SER A 53 -2.24 19.15 8.63
N GLY A 54 -3.21 18.22 8.67
CA GLY A 54 -4.61 18.48 8.39
C GLY A 54 -4.96 18.54 6.90
N ILE A 55 -3.98 18.34 5.99
CA ILE A 55 -4.21 18.28 4.53
C ILE A 55 -5.23 17.20 4.21
N LEU A 56 -5.07 16.00 4.77
CA LEU A 56 -6.00 14.89 4.52
C LEU A 56 -7.42 15.23 4.99
N LYS A 57 -7.54 15.84 6.18
CA LYS A 57 -8.84 16.27 6.70
C LYS A 57 -9.50 17.31 5.79
N LYS A 58 -8.75 18.32 5.31
CA LYS A 58 -9.26 19.34 4.39
C LYS A 58 -9.87 18.71 3.13
N TRP A 59 -9.18 17.75 2.51
CA TRP A 59 -9.66 17.06 1.32
C TRP A 59 -10.83 16.11 1.62
N ALA A 60 -10.83 15.43 2.77
CA ALA A 60 -11.93 14.59 3.20
C ALA A 60 -13.20 15.42 3.45
N ASP A 61 -13.09 16.55 4.14
CA ASP A 61 -14.20 17.48 4.41
C ASP A 61 -14.80 18.02 3.09
N LYS A 62 -13.97 18.35 2.09
CA LYS A 62 -14.42 18.79 0.76
C LYS A 62 -15.40 17.81 0.12
N TYR A 63 -15.23 16.53 0.37
CA TYR A 63 -16.06 15.47 -0.20
C TYR A 63 -17.09 14.88 0.78
N GLY A 64 -17.19 15.43 1.99
CA GLY A 64 -18.14 14.98 3.01
C GLY A 64 -17.90 13.55 3.50
N ILE A 65 -16.64 13.17 3.66
CA ILE A 65 -16.18 11.85 4.14
C ILE A 65 -15.18 11.97 5.27
N VAL A 66 -14.87 10.86 5.92
CA VAL A 66 -13.78 10.76 6.91
C VAL A 66 -12.73 9.79 6.40
N ILE A 67 -11.45 10.19 6.48
CA ILE A 67 -10.31 9.32 6.14
C ILE A 67 -9.41 9.21 7.37
N LYS A 68 -9.19 7.96 7.81
CA LYS A 68 -8.26 7.62 8.88
C LYS A 68 -7.01 7.02 8.26
N VAL A 69 -5.84 7.35 8.81
CA VAL A 69 -4.56 6.76 8.41
C VAL A 69 -4.01 6.00 9.60
N GLN A 70 -3.73 4.72 9.43
CA GLN A 70 -3.27 3.83 10.48
C GLN A 70 -1.92 3.21 10.11
N ARG A 71 -0.95 3.29 11.05
CA ARG A 71 0.37 2.68 10.89
C ARG A 71 0.33 1.21 11.30
N PHE A 72 1.07 0.39 10.55
CA PHE A 72 1.29 -1.03 10.79
C PHE A 72 2.76 -1.39 10.55
N ASP A 73 3.18 -2.57 10.98
CA ASP A 73 4.30 -3.28 10.35
C ASP A 73 3.87 -3.72 8.94
N TYR A 74 4.82 -3.85 8.01
CA TYR A 74 4.49 -3.99 6.59
C TYR A 74 3.59 -5.20 6.30
N ALA A 75 4.03 -6.40 6.70
CA ALA A 75 3.24 -7.62 6.49
C ALA A 75 1.85 -7.55 7.16
N ALA A 76 1.76 -6.97 8.36
CA ALA A 76 0.48 -6.81 9.07
C ALA A 76 -0.48 -5.86 8.36
N SER A 77 0.02 -4.85 7.63
CA SER A 77 -0.82 -3.97 6.81
C SER A 77 -1.47 -4.72 5.66
N LEU A 78 -0.72 -5.59 5.00
CA LEU A 78 -1.19 -6.44 3.89
C LEU A 78 -2.24 -7.45 4.37
N ASP A 79 -1.98 -8.12 5.48
CA ASP A 79 -2.95 -9.04 6.11
C ASP A 79 -4.24 -8.33 6.47
N SER A 80 -4.15 -7.11 7.04
CA SER A 80 -5.32 -6.29 7.38
C SER A 80 -6.12 -5.88 6.14
N PHE A 81 -5.46 -5.60 5.02
CA PHE A 81 -6.11 -5.29 3.75
C PHE A 81 -6.82 -6.52 3.17
N VAL A 82 -6.17 -7.67 3.15
CA VAL A 82 -6.75 -8.94 2.68
C VAL A 82 -7.93 -9.36 3.55
N ALA A 83 -7.81 -9.20 4.87
CA ALA A 83 -8.89 -9.48 5.82
C ALA A 83 -10.03 -8.44 5.80
N LYS A 84 -9.94 -7.39 4.96
CA LYS A 84 -10.92 -6.31 4.79
C LYS A 84 -11.11 -5.43 6.05
N ASN A 85 -10.13 -5.41 6.95
CA ASN A 85 -10.14 -4.55 8.13
C ASN A 85 -9.82 -3.07 7.80
N ILE A 86 -9.16 -2.84 6.66
CA ILE A 86 -8.84 -1.51 6.12
C ILE A 86 -9.30 -1.42 4.66
N ASP A 87 -9.59 -0.21 4.18
CA ASP A 87 -10.18 0.04 2.86
C ASP A 87 -9.14 0.21 1.75
N ALA A 88 -8.01 0.77 2.12
CA ALA A 88 -6.86 1.00 1.24
C ALA A 88 -5.56 0.72 2.00
N CYS A 89 -4.50 0.41 1.26
CA CYS A 89 -3.19 0.13 1.84
C CYS A 89 -2.07 0.62 0.91
N THR A 90 -1.00 1.16 1.50
CA THR A 90 0.25 1.34 0.77
C THR A 90 0.96 -0.01 0.65
N MET A 91 1.33 -0.38 -0.55
CA MET A 91 2.06 -1.62 -0.80
C MET A 91 2.87 -1.52 -2.09
N THR A 92 3.84 -2.42 -2.26
CA THR A 92 4.53 -2.46 -3.52
C THR A 92 3.72 -3.20 -4.60
N ASN A 93 4.15 -3.06 -5.83
CA ASN A 93 3.52 -3.74 -6.96
C ASN A 93 3.62 -5.28 -6.86
N MET A 94 4.61 -5.81 -6.17
CA MET A 94 4.73 -7.24 -5.93
C MET A 94 3.65 -7.74 -4.97
N GLU A 95 3.54 -7.12 -3.80
CA GLU A 95 2.55 -7.51 -2.80
C GLU A 95 1.11 -7.25 -3.27
N ALA A 96 0.89 -6.30 -4.17
CA ALA A 96 -0.42 -6.15 -4.81
C ALA A 96 -0.85 -7.40 -5.60
N LEU A 97 0.10 -8.21 -6.06
CA LEU A 97 -0.15 -9.48 -6.77
C LEU A 97 -0.17 -10.69 -5.83
N ASP A 98 0.85 -10.84 -4.98
CA ASP A 98 1.04 -12.06 -4.19
C ASP A 98 0.20 -12.10 -2.91
N MET A 99 -0.34 -10.97 -2.47
CA MET A 99 -1.20 -10.89 -1.29
C MET A 99 -2.68 -10.73 -1.66
N PRO A 100 -3.22 -9.52 -1.98
CA PRO A 100 -4.65 -9.40 -2.25
C PRO A 100 -5.08 -10.12 -3.52
N ALA A 101 -4.34 -10.00 -4.63
CA ALA A 101 -4.78 -10.63 -5.89
C ALA A 101 -4.70 -12.16 -5.80
N ALA A 102 -3.66 -12.73 -5.20
CA ALA A 102 -3.54 -14.17 -4.94
C ALA A 102 -4.61 -14.68 -3.97
N ALA A 103 -5.00 -13.88 -2.97
CA ALA A 103 -6.11 -14.18 -2.06
C ALA A 103 -7.51 -14.01 -2.69
N GLY A 104 -7.59 -13.58 -3.95
CA GLY A 104 -8.86 -13.35 -4.65
C GLY A 104 -9.53 -12.01 -4.31
N VAL A 105 -8.84 -11.12 -3.60
CA VAL A 105 -9.31 -9.76 -3.33
C VAL A 105 -9.14 -8.90 -4.57
N ASP A 106 -10.25 -8.39 -5.07
CA ASP A 106 -10.26 -7.49 -6.22
C ASP A 106 -9.84 -6.07 -5.79
N SER A 107 -8.81 -5.53 -6.43
CA SER A 107 -8.20 -4.27 -6.01
C SER A 107 -7.84 -3.35 -7.17
N THR A 108 -7.74 -2.06 -6.88
CA THR A 108 -7.45 -1.02 -7.85
C THR A 108 -6.38 -0.06 -7.30
N VAL A 109 -5.32 0.12 -8.05
CA VAL A 109 -4.29 1.14 -7.80
C VAL A 109 -4.86 2.50 -8.18
N VAL A 110 -4.88 3.44 -7.25
CA VAL A 110 -5.39 4.81 -7.45
C VAL A 110 -4.29 5.87 -7.36
N ILE A 111 -3.11 5.52 -6.81
CA ILE A 111 -1.89 6.34 -6.82
C ILE A 111 -0.70 5.42 -7.12
N VAL A 112 0.13 5.81 -8.09
CA VAL A 112 1.51 5.37 -8.23
C VAL A 112 2.36 6.48 -7.61
N GLY A 113 2.84 6.24 -6.39
CA GLY A 113 3.46 7.26 -5.56
C GLY A 113 4.92 7.49 -5.88
N ASP A 114 5.66 6.41 -6.03
CA ASP A 114 7.09 6.44 -6.31
C ASP A 114 7.59 5.07 -6.81
N TYR A 115 8.89 5.02 -7.10
CA TYR A 115 9.62 3.76 -7.16
C TYR A 115 10.93 3.86 -6.40
N SER A 116 11.36 2.75 -5.83
CA SER A 116 12.63 2.62 -5.15
C SER A 116 13.79 2.77 -6.15
N ASN A 117 14.71 3.70 -5.86
CA ASN A 117 15.87 4.03 -6.71
C ASN A 117 17.15 4.10 -5.87
N GLY A 118 17.37 3.07 -5.05
CA GLY A 118 18.45 2.95 -4.07
C GLY A 118 17.97 2.89 -2.61
N ASN A 119 16.64 2.80 -2.38
CA ASN A 119 16.10 2.61 -1.02
C ASN A 119 16.18 1.16 -0.55
N ASP A 120 15.87 0.21 -1.44
CA ASP A 120 16.01 -1.21 -1.16
C ASP A 120 17.42 -1.66 -1.47
N ALA A 121 18.05 -2.42 -0.57
CA ALA A 121 19.44 -2.82 -0.72
C ALA A 121 19.75 -4.20 -0.13
N VAL A 122 20.74 -4.86 -0.74
CA VAL A 122 21.43 -6.04 -0.22
C VAL A 122 22.67 -5.57 0.51
N LEU A 123 22.68 -5.70 1.82
CA LEU A 123 23.76 -5.27 2.71
C LEU A 123 24.53 -6.47 3.25
N VAL A 124 25.84 -6.34 3.35
CA VAL A 124 26.71 -7.40 3.84
C VAL A 124 27.79 -6.88 4.77
N ARG A 125 28.30 -7.79 5.63
CA ARG A 125 29.47 -7.57 6.49
C ARG A 125 30.70 -8.28 5.95
N ASN A 126 31.88 -7.88 6.45
CA ASN A 126 33.16 -8.60 6.31
C ASN A 126 33.56 -8.91 4.87
N GLY A 127 33.20 -8.03 3.91
CA GLY A 127 33.54 -8.21 2.52
C GLY A 127 32.88 -9.42 1.85
N LEU A 128 31.73 -9.88 2.36
CA LEU A 128 30.96 -10.96 1.75
C LEU A 128 30.55 -10.54 0.32
N THR A 129 30.68 -11.46 -0.62
CA THR A 129 30.39 -11.24 -2.05
C THR A 129 29.25 -12.15 -2.52
N PHE A 130 28.68 -11.88 -3.69
CA PHE A 130 27.55 -12.63 -4.23
C PHE A 130 27.83 -14.12 -4.39
N ASP A 131 29.02 -14.51 -4.83
CA ASP A 131 29.44 -15.90 -5.00
C ASP A 131 29.47 -16.69 -3.67
N LYS A 132 29.60 -15.99 -2.55
CA LYS A 132 29.65 -16.57 -1.19
C LYS A 132 28.34 -16.36 -0.42
N LEU A 133 27.38 -15.65 -0.95
CA LEU A 133 26.15 -15.30 -0.25
C LEU A 133 25.34 -16.54 0.18
N SER A 134 25.34 -17.61 -0.62
CA SER A 134 24.65 -18.86 -0.30
C SER A 134 25.29 -19.65 0.86
N ALA A 135 26.51 -19.32 1.26
CA ALA A 135 27.17 -19.93 2.43
C ALA A 135 26.68 -19.33 3.75
N GLN A 136 26.02 -18.19 3.74
CA GLN A 136 25.53 -17.47 4.90
C GLN A 136 23.99 -17.37 4.89
N PRO A 137 23.36 -17.27 6.08
CA PRO A 137 21.96 -16.92 6.14
C PRO A 137 21.76 -15.46 5.68
N VAL A 138 20.70 -15.21 4.93
CA VAL A 138 20.28 -13.87 4.49
C VAL A 138 18.99 -13.50 5.20
N MET A 139 19.04 -12.45 6.00
CA MET A 139 17.87 -11.93 6.71
C MET A 139 17.07 -11.04 5.78
N LEU A 140 15.76 -11.20 5.78
CA LEU A 140 14.83 -10.35 5.04
C LEU A 140 13.39 -10.61 5.50
N VAL A 141 12.45 -9.75 5.13
CA VAL A 141 11.03 -10.09 5.19
C VAL A 141 10.71 -11.00 4.00
N GLN A 142 10.51 -12.30 4.28
CA GLN A 142 10.25 -13.29 3.23
C GLN A 142 8.94 -13.02 2.49
N LYS A 143 8.88 -13.44 1.23
CA LYS A 143 7.74 -13.25 0.32
C LYS A 143 7.36 -11.79 0.09
N THR A 144 8.32 -10.88 0.24
CA THR A 144 8.15 -9.47 -0.07
C THR A 144 9.11 -9.05 -1.17
N VAL A 145 9.02 -7.79 -1.55
CA VAL A 145 9.92 -7.12 -2.50
C VAL A 145 11.40 -7.30 -2.16
N SER A 146 11.77 -7.53 -0.88
CA SER A 146 13.15 -7.83 -0.50
C SER A 146 13.67 -9.15 -1.09
N GLU A 147 12.81 -10.15 -1.20
CA GLU A 147 13.16 -11.42 -1.86
C GLU A 147 13.30 -11.25 -3.38
N TYR A 148 12.40 -10.44 -3.99
CA TYR A 148 12.52 -10.04 -5.38
C TYR A 148 13.84 -9.32 -5.67
N LEU A 149 14.20 -8.30 -4.86
CA LEU A 149 15.46 -7.57 -5.00
C LEU A 149 16.67 -8.51 -4.91
N LEU A 150 16.67 -9.44 -3.95
CA LEU A 150 17.74 -10.43 -3.79
C LEU A 150 17.88 -11.31 -5.06
N GLU A 151 16.79 -11.84 -5.60
CA GLU A 151 16.86 -12.62 -6.84
C GLU A 151 17.39 -11.78 -8.01
N ARG A 152 16.87 -10.55 -8.17
CA ARG A 152 17.36 -9.63 -9.22
C ARG A 152 18.85 -9.35 -9.07
N ALA A 153 19.32 -9.13 -7.85
CA ALA A 153 20.73 -8.93 -7.56
C ALA A 153 21.57 -10.16 -7.96
N MET A 154 21.14 -11.36 -7.58
CA MET A 154 21.82 -12.61 -7.92
C MET A 154 21.86 -12.84 -9.44
N VAL A 155 20.75 -12.62 -10.15
CA VAL A 155 20.66 -12.79 -11.60
C VAL A 155 21.55 -11.81 -12.35
N ILE A 156 21.50 -10.52 -11.98
CA ILE A 156 22.31 -9.48 -12.63
C ILE A 156 23.81 -9.70 -12.42
N ASN A 157 24.18 -10.29 -11.28
CA ASN A 157 25.57 -10.63 -10.98
C ASN A 157 25.98 -12.05 -11.41
N ASN A 158 25.21 -12.71 -12.29
CA ASN A 158 25.46 -14.05 -12.84
C ASN A 158 25.56 -15.15 -11.76
N GLN A 159 24.83 -15.01 -10.67
CA GLN A 159 24.79 -15.95 -9.53
C GLN A 159 23.45 -16.74 -9.45
N GLN A 160 22.65 -16.77 -10.52
CA GLN A 160 21.35 -17.45 -10.52
C GLN A 160 21.40 -18.93 -10.17
N ALA A 161 22.54 -19.62 -10.45
CA ALA A 161 22.73 -21.01 -10.07
C ALA A 161 22.79 -21.24 -8.55
N GLN A 162 22.97 -20.17 -7.77
CA GLN A 162 23.04 -20.25 -6.30
C GLN A 162 21.71 -19.93 -5.61
N LEU A 163 20.70 -19.47 -6.35
CA LEU A 163 19.40 -19.10 -5.78
C LEU A 163 18.78 -20.21 -4.92
N ALA A 164 18.77 -21.43 -5.44
CA ALA A 164 18.22 -22.59 -4.72
C ALA A 164 19.01 -22.99 -3.45
N LYS A 165 20.22 -22.44 -3.26
CA LYS A 165 21.09 -22.71 -2.09
C LYS A 165 20.98 -21.62 -1.03
N LEU A 166 20.32 -20.50 -1.33
CA LEU A 166 20.15 -19.41 -0.37
C LEU A 166 19.36 -19.90 0.85
N ARG A 167 19.83 -19.52 2.04
CA ARG A 167 19.13 -19.75 3.31
C ARG A 167 18.53 -18.44 3.79
N LEU A 168 17.23 -18.27 3.59
CA LEU A 168 16.54 -17.06 3.99
C LEU A 168 16.06 -17.18 5.44
N ILE A 169 16.28 -16.11 6.23
CA ILE A 169 15.74 -15.98 7.58
C ILE A 169 14.66 -14.90 7.55
N ASN A 170 13.41 -15.34 7.75
CA ASN A 170 12.28 -14.40 7.84
C ASN A 170 12.40 -13.57 9.11
N THR A 171 12.47 -12.25 8.95
CA THR A 171 12.60 -11.30 10.05
C THR A 171 11.72 -10.11 9.73
N SER A 172 10.86 -9.70 10.70
CA SER A 172 9.98 -8.55 10.51
C SER A 172 10.76 -7.25 10.31
N ASP A 173 10.14 -6.25 9.69
CA ASP A 173 10.71 -4.92 9.51
C ASP A 173 11.00 -4.21 10.85
N SER A 174 10.21 -4.48 11.88
CA SER A 174 10.47 -3.97 13.25
C SER A 174 11.68 -4.61 13.93
N ASP A 175 12.01 -5.85 13.60
CA ASP A 175 13.04 -6.63 14.30
C ASP A 175 14.38 -6.71 13.52
N ILE A 176 14.38 -6.46 12.22
CA ILE A 176 15.50 -6.78 11.32
C ILE A 176 16.77 -5.99 11.67
N VAL A 177 16.64 -4.72 12.06
CA VAL A 177 17.80 -3.90 12.45
C VAL A 177 18.42 -4.41 13.76
N PRO A 178 17.70 -4.52 14.89
CA PRO A 178 18.29 -5.03 16.11
C PRO A 178 18.80 -6.47 15.97
N ALA A 179 18.12 -7.34 15.22
CA ALA A 179 18.56 -8.71 15.00
C ALA A 179 19.87 -8.79 14.19
N PHE A 180 20.03 -7.91 13.18
CA PHE A 180 21.27 -7.85 12.40
C PHE A 180 22.41 -7.21 13.20
N MET A 181 22.15 -6.09 13.88
CA MET A 181 23.18 -5.31 14.56
C MET A 181 23.72 -6.02 15.82
N ASN A 182 22.86 -6.72 16.56
CA ASN A 182 23.26 -7.37 17.82
C ASN A 182 23.88 -8.76 17.64
N ASN A 183 23.91 -9.29 16.41
CA ASN A 183 24.51 -10.61 16.15
C ASN A 183 25.47 -10.56 14.95
N ALA A 184 26.76 -10.55 15.24
CA ALA A 184 27.83 -10.52 14.23
C ALA A 184 27.85 -11.74 13.30
N SER A 185 27.19 -12.86 13.65
CA SER A 185 27.03 -14.00 12.75
C SER A 185 26.07 -13.76 11.62
N ASN A 186 25.19 -12.75 11.74
CA ASN A 186 24.30 -12.30 10.67
C ASN A 186 25.10 -11.41 9.71
N GLN A 187 25.52 -11.99 8.58
CA GLN A 187 26.45 -11.33 7.65
C GLN A 187 25.75 -10.72 6.42
N ALA A 188 24.50 -11.06 6.16
CA ALA A 188 23.76 -10.54 5.02
C ALA A 188 22.30 -10.19 5.41
N VAL A 189 21.83 -9.07 4.91
CA VAL A 189 20.47 -8.60 5.12
C VAL A 189 19.95 -7.87 3.88
N VAL A 190 18.67 -8.04 3.57
CA VAL A 190 17.97 -7.30 2.50
C VAL A 190 16.79 -6.59 3.12
N THR A 191 16.76 -5.27 2.94
CA THR A 191 15.72 -4.43 3.53
C THR A 191 15.67 -3.08 2.80
N TRP A 192 14.87 -2.15 3.32
CA TRP A 192 14.62 -0.84 2.71
C TRP A 192 14.91 0.30 3.68
N LYS A 193 15.00 1.53 3.18
CA LYS A 193 15.14 2.72 4.04
C LYS A 193 13.84 3.04 4.79
N PRO A 194 13.93 3.43 6.06
CA PRO A 194 15.13 3.89 6.77
C PRO A 194 16.03 2.79 7.33
N LEU A 195 15.61 1.52 7.37
CA LEU A 195 16.35 0.41 7.99
C LEU A 195 17.74 0.23 7.38
N VAL A 196 17.86 0.34 6.05
CA VAL A 196 19.15 0.37 5.33
C VAL A 196 20.08 1.44 5.89
N SER A 197 19.57 2.67 6.11
CA SER A 197 20.38 3.77 6.64
C SER A 197 20.86 3.49 8.06
N GLN A 198 20.01 2.89 8.90
CA GLN A 198 20.36 2.51 10.26
C GLN A 198 21.45 1.42 10.29
N ILE A 199 21.36 0.42 9.41
CA ILE A 199 22.33 -0.66 9.32
C ILE A 199 23.66 -0.15 8.75
N LEU A 200 23.64 0.73 7.75
CA LEU A 200 24.85 1.33 7.17
C LEU A 200 25.58 2.32 8.09
N ALA A 201 24.99 2.68 9.24
CA ALA A 201 25.71 3.41 10.29
C ALA A 201 26.88 2.60 10.87
N ASP A 202 26.82 1.28 10.80
CA ASP A 202 27.97 0.38 11.07
C ASP A 202 28.93 0.40 9.86
N LYS A 203 30.13 0.96 10.06
CA LYS A 203 31.17 1.06 9.01
C LYS A 203 31.69 -0.29 8.51
N GLY A 204 31.41 -1.39 9.22
CA GLY A 204 31.72 -2.75 8.79
C GLY A 204 30.70 -3.32 7.78
N VAL A 205 29.61 -2.60 7.53
CA VAL A 205 28.55 -2.99 6.60
C VAL A 205 28.60 -2.14 5.34
N HIS A 206 28.36 -2.77 4.19
CA HIS A 206 28.27 -2.07 2.91
C HIS A 206 27.19 -2.68 2.02
N SER A 207 26.68 -1.88 1.08
CA SER A 207 25.75 -2.35 0.05
C SER A 207 26.52 -3.00 -1.10
N ILE A 208 26.09 -4.21 -1.50
CA ILE A 208 26.60 -4.87 -2.70
C ILE A 208 25.64 -4.78 -3.88
N PHE A 209 24.38 -4.38 -3.63
CA PHE A 209 23.36 -4.12 -4.63
C PHE A 209 22.25 -3.27 -4.04
N ASP A 210 21.64 -2.42 -4.86
CA ASP A 210 20.46 -1.67 -4.50
C ASP A 210 19.52 -1.48 -5.70
N SER A 211 18.31 -1.00 -5.42
CA SER A 211 17.23 -0.85 -6.39
C SER A 211 17.51 0.16 -7.52
N SER A 212 18.55 0.99 -7.40
CA SER A 212 18.97 1.87 -8.51
C SER A 212 19.47 1.10 -9.75
N LYS A 213 19.82 -0.17 -9.59
CA LYS A 213 20.19 -1.09 -10.67
C LYS A 213 18.99 -1.69 -11.41
N ILE A 214 17.78 -1.52 -10.87
CA ILE A 214 16.52 -2.03 -11.41
C ILE A 214 15.42 -0.94 -11.40
N PRO A 215 15.66 0.25 -11.97
CA PRO A 215 14.76 1.39 -11.84
C PRO A 215 13.35 1.06 -12.33
N GLY A 216 12.34 1.45 -11.53
CA GLY A 216 10.92 1.24 -11.83
C GLY A 216 10.43 -0.22 -11.70
N GLU A 217 11.24 -1.15 -11.17
CA GLU A 217 10.77 -2.53 -10.90
C GLU A 217 10.06 -2.64 -9.54
N ILE A 218 10.46 -1.84 -8.56
CA ILE A 218 9.82 -1.77 -7.24
C ILE A 218 9.02 -0.47 -7.18
N LEU A 219 7.71 -0.60 -7.38
CA LEU A 219 6.77 0.52 -7.38
C LEU A 219 6.04 0.59 -6.04
N ASP A 220 5.82 1.78 -5.56
CA ASP A 220 5.07 2.06 -4.34
C ASP A 220 3.71 2.65 -4.67
N LEU A 221 2.66 1.96 -4.23
CA LEU A 221 1.29 2.15 -4.68
C LEU A 221 0.36 2.48 -3.50
N LEU A 222 -0.71 3.25 -3.77
CA LEU A 222 -1.93 3.17 -2.94
C LEU A 222 -2.94 2.28 -3.65
N VAL A 223 -3.25 1.18 -3.00
CA VAL A 223 -4.20 0.16 -3.49
C VAL A 223 -5.48 0.22 -2.67
N VAL A 224 -6.63 0.25 -3.35
CA VAL A 224 -7.97 0.29 -2.77
C VAL A 224 -8.71 -0.99 -3.15
N ARG A 225 -9.44 -1.63 -2.23
CA ARG A 225 -10.33 -2.72 -2.62
C ARG A 225 -11.36 -2.19 -3.63
N SER A 226 -11.55 -2.90 -4.76
CA SER A 226 -12.44 -2.43 -5.83
C SER A 226 -13.89 -2.30 -5.35
N GLU A 227 -14.33 -3.14 -4.41
CA GLU A 227 -15.65 -3.02 -3.79
C GLU A 227 -15.85 -1.72 -3.00
N VAL A 228 -14.78 -1.22 -2.38
CA VAL A 228 -14.78 0.07 -1.65
C VAL A 228 -14.83 1.24 -2.63
N LEU A 229 -14.03 1.15 -3.70
CA LEU A 229 -13.99 2.19 -4.73
C LEU A 229 -15.33 2.33 -5.45
N ASN A 230 -16.04 1.20 -5.66
CA ASN A 230 -17.30 1.13 -6.40
C ASN A 230 -18.54 1.11 -5.49
N ARG A 231 -18.46 1.67 -4.29
CA ARG A 231 -19.65 1.78 -3.40
C ARG A 231 -20.80 2.51 -4.12
N PRO A 232 -22.05 1.97 -4.05
CA PRO A 232 -23.18 2.53 -4.81
C PRO A 232 -23.55 3.97 -4.44
N ASP A 233 -23.21 4.40 -3.22
CA ASP A 233 -23.43 5.77 -2.73
C ASP A 233 -22.43 6.80 -3.30
N GLY A 234 -21.50 6.36 -4.14
CA GLY A 234 -20.44 7.19 -4.72
C GLY A 234 -19.34 7.61 -3.73
N SER A 235 -19.38 7.15 -2.49
CA SER A 235 -18.40 7.54 -1.46
C SER A 235 -16.99 7.03 -1.77
N GLY A 236 -16.84 5.90 -2.46
CA GLY A 236 -15.54 5.36 -2.89
C GLY A 236 -14.83 6.26 -3.91
N GLU A 237 -15.56 6.83 -4.86
CA GLU A 237 -15.00 7.82 -5.80
C GLU A 237 -14.57 9.10 -5.06
N LYS A 238 -15.39 9.57 -4.10
CA LYS A 238 -15.05 10.72 -3.25
C LYS A 238 -13.78 10.46 -2.44
N PHE A 239 -13.61 9.25 -1.89
CA PHE A 239 -12.41 8.83 -1.20
C PHE A 239 -11.19 8.89 -2.12
N ALA A 240 -11.26 8.32 -3.33
CA ALA A 240 -10.14 8.33 -4.27
C ALA A 240 -9.76 9.74 -4.71
N LYS A 241 -10.73 10.64 -4.94
CA LYS A 241 -10.50 12.06 -5.22
C LYS A 241 -9.82 12.76 -4.04
N ALA A 242 -10.33 12.55 -2.83
CA ALA A 242 -9.80 13.18 -1.62
C ALA A 242 -8.35 12.77 -1.33
N VAL A 243 -8.04 11.46 -1.41
CA VAL A 243 -6.69 10.97 -1.11
C VAL A 243 -5.68 11.40 -2.18
N ASN A 244 -6.07 11.44 -3.47
CA ASN A 244 -5.22 11.96 -4.53
C ASN A 244 -4.97 13.47 -4.37
N GLY A 245 -6.01 14.26 -4.04
CA GLY A 245 -5.85 15.68 -3.75
C GLY A 245 -4.89 15.94 -2.58
N ALA A 246 -5.05 15.19 -1.50
CA ALA A 246 -4.16 15.26 -0.34
C ALA A 246 -2.72 14.84 -0.69
N TRP A 247 -2.54 13.80 -1.49
CA TRP A 247 -1.24 13.32 -1.93
C TRP A 247 -0.49 14.38 -2.73
N TYR A 248 -1.08 14.91 -3.80
CA TYR A 248 -0.39 15.89 -4.65
C TYR A 248 -0.18 17.25 -3.97
N GLU A 249 -1.07 17.67 -3.08
CA GLU A 249 -0.79 18.84 -2.24
C GLU A 249 0.39 18.59 -1.30
N THR A 250 0.51 17.38 -0.75
CA THR A 250 1.67 16.98 0.06
C THR A 250 2.95 16.95 -0.77
N MET A 251 2.90 16.42 -1.99
CA MET A 251 4.05 16.43 -2.90
C MET A 251 4.51 17.87 -3.22
N GLN A 252 3.58 18.79 -3.43
CA GLN A 252 3.90 20.22 -3.61
C GLN A 252 4.60 20.81 -2.37
N LYS A 253 4.20 20.42 -1.15
CA LYS A 253 4.85 20.89 0.09
C LYS A 253 6.26 20.32 0.22
N LEU A 254 6.44 19.02 0.00
CA LEU A 254 7.75 18.35 0.09
C LEU A 254 8.75 18.86 -0.95
N ASN A 255 8.29 19.16 -2.17
CA ASN A 255 9.14 19.66 -3.26
C ASN A 255 9.18 21.20 -3.36
N GLY A 256 8.53 21.90 -2.45
CA GLY A 256 8.52 23.35 -2.38
C GLY A 256 9.81 23.93 -1.78
N SER A 257 9.70 25.05 -1.12
CA SER A 257 10.80 25.72 -0.42
C SER A 257 10.33 26.43 0.82
N GLY A 258 11.29 26.86 1.67
CA GLY A 258 11.05 27.65 2.86
C GLY A 258 10.35 26.89 4.00
N PRO A 259 9.65 27.61 4.90
CA PRO A 259 9.10 27.03 6.14
C PRO A 259 8.10 25.89 5.91
N SER A 260 7.31 25.95 4.83
CA SER A 260 6.32 24.94 4.50
C SER A 260 6.97 23.60 4.11
N GLN A 261 8.06 23.64 3.33
CA GLN A 261 8.85 22.45 3.01
C GLN A 261 9.52 21.89 4.26
N LEU A 262 10.14 22.75 5.07
CA LEU A 262 10.80 22.30 6.30
C LEU A 262 9.81 21.60 7.24
N GLN A 263 8.61 22.13 7.40
CA GLN A 263 7.55 21.52 8.19
C GLN A 263 7.19 20.12 7.62
N ALA A 264 7.00 20.01 6.31
CA ALA A 264 6.66 18.73 5.66
C ALA A 264 7.76 17.69 5.86
N LEU A 265 9.02 18.08 5.67
CA LEU A 265 10.19 17.21 5.88
C LEU A 265 10.31 16.80 7.36
N THR A 266 10.13 17.74 8.30
CA THR A 266 10.24 17.46 9.74
C THR A 266 9.20 16.46 10.21
N ILE A 267 7.94 16.64 9.81
CA ILE A 267 6.87 15.73 10.22
C ILE A 267 7.03 14.38 9.54
N SER A 268 7.41 14.34 8.25
CA SER A 268 7.64 13.08 7.55
C SER A 268 8.83 12.30 8.12
N ALA A 269 9.92 12.98 8.46
CA ALA A 269 11.08 12.36 9.13
C ALA A 269 10.71 11.76 10.49
N ALA A 270 9.89 12.47 11.28
CA ALA A 270 9.43 11.98 12.57
C ALA A 270 8.59 10.69 12.48
N ALA A 271 7.98 10.40 11.32
CA ALA A 271 7.23 9.18 11.11
C ALA A 271 8.10 7.91 11.25
N SER A 272 9.38 8.00 10.92
CA SER A 272 10.37 6.91 11.02
C SER A 272 11.39 7.13 12.16
N GLY A 273 11.25 8.20 12.93
CA GLY A 273 12.22 8.56 13.98
C GLY A 273 13.54 9.10 13.43
N ASP A 274 13.56 9.59 12.20
CA ASP A 274 14.73 10.12 11.52
C ASP A 274 14.92 11.63 11.76
N SER A 275 16.16 12.10 11.52
CA SER A 275 16.42 13.52 11.34
C SER A 275 15.93 14.00 9.96
N VAL A 276 15.71 15.30 9.83
CA VAL A 276 15.35 15.91 8.53
C VAL A 276 16.43 15.63 7.47
N GLU A 277 17.70 15.69 7.86
CA GLU A 277 18.84 15.43 6.97
C GLU A 277 18.85 13.99 6.50
N SER A 278 18.64 13.00 7.39
CA SER A 278 18.52 11.59 7.05
C SER A 278 17.36 11.37 6.08
N TYR A 279 16.21 11.94 6.35
CA TYR A 279 15.03 11.80 5.49
C TYR A 279 15.26 12.42 4.09
N LYS A 280 15.93 13.57 4.00
CA LYS A 280 16.32 14.17 2.71
C LYS A 280 17.22 13.24 1.90
N GLU A 281 18.18 12.58 2.55
CA GLU A 281 19.05 11.60 1.84
C GLU A 281 18.25 10.37 1.37
N GLN A 282 17.25 9.93 2.13
CA GLN A 282 16.35 8.86 1.69
C GLN A 282 15.51 9.29 0.48
N LEU A 283 15.00 10.51 0.46
CA LEU A 283 14.24 11.03 -0.69
C LEU A 283 15.07 11.13 -1.97
N LYS A 284 16.40 11.31 -1.91
CA LYS A 284 17.27 11.28 -3.09
C LYS A 284 17.31 9.90 -3.77
N THR A 285 17.00 8.86 -3.03
CA THR A 285 16.96 7.47 -3.51
C THR A 285 15.51 6.94 -3.68
N THR A 286 14.55 7.86 -3.64
CA THR A 286 13.14 7.61 -3.92
C THR A 286 12.75 8.44 -5.15
N TYR A 287 12.37 7.80 -6.25
CA TYR A 287 11.84 8.54 -7.39
C TYR A 287 10.36 8.85 -7.14
N LEU A 288 10.10 9.98 -6.49
CA LEU A 288 8.72 10.42 -6.23
C LEU A 288 8.04 10.89 -7.52
N PHE A 289 6.86 10.34 -7.80
CA PHE A 289 5.95 10.89 -8.80
C PHE A 289 5.21 12.11 -8.23
N ALA A 290 5.98 13.17 -7.96
CA ALA A 290 5.45 14.38 -7.35
C ALA A 290 4.54 15.20 -8.29
N ASP A 291 4.76 15.07 -9.61
CA ASP A 291 3.88 15.61 -10.64
C ASP A 291 2.80 14.59 -11.01
N PRO A 292 1.49 14.92 -10.86
CA PRO A 292 0.41 14.03 -11.23
C PRO A 292 0.42 13.62 -12.71
N LYS A 293 0.97 14.47 -13.59
CA LYS A 293 1.15 14.12 -15.01
C LYS A 293 2.15 12.98 -15.17
N ALA A 294 3.31 13.06 -14.51
CA ALA A 294 4.33 12.02 -14.58
C ALA A 294 3.81 10.68 -14.04
N ALA A 295 3.04 10.69 -12.94
CA ALA A 295 2.38 9.51 -12.39
C ALA A 295 1.37 8.90 -13.38
N ALA A 296 0.52 9.73 -13.99
CA ALA A 296 -0.48 9.30 -14.97
C ALA A 296 0.18 8.74 -16.24
N ASP A 297 1.21 9.41 -16.76
CA ASP A 297 1.96 8.97 -17.94
C ASP A 297 2.66 7.62 -17.69
N PHE A 298 3.28 7.44 -16.53
CA PHE A 298 3.88 6.16 -16.16
C PHE A 298 2.81 5.06 -16.06
N THR A 299 1.67 5.38 -15.42
CA THR A 299 0.56 4.42 -15.22
C THR A 299 -0.07 3.97 -16.55
N THR A 300 -0.08 4.82 -17.57
CA THR A 300 -0.60 4.50 -18.91
C THR A 300 0.47 3.97 -19.87
N GLY A 301 1.74 4.07 -19.49
CA GLY A 301 2.89 3.74 -20.32
C GLY A 301 3.17 2.24 -20.43
N ILE A 302 3.88 1.85 -21.48
CA ILE A 302 4.31 0.48 -21.71
C ILE A 302 5.30 -0.02 -20.64
N THR A 303 6.06 0.91 -20.04
CA THR A 303 7.05 0.60 -19.00
C THR A 303 6.40 -0.10 -17.81
N LEU A 304 5.26 0.41 -17.34
CA LEU A 304 4.53 -0.25 -16.23
C LEU A 304 4.24 -1.71 -16.55
N LYS A 305 3.73 -2.01 -17.74
CA LYS A 305 3.39 -3.39 -18.14
C LYS A 305 4.62 -4.29 -18.17
N GLN A 306 5.73 -3.79 -18.68
CA GLN A 306 7.00 -4.52 -18.74
C GLN A 306 7.52 -4.83 -17.32
N LYS A 307 7.47 -3.85 -16.42
CA LYS A 307 7.91 -4.04 -15.03
C LYS A 307 6.97 -4.99 -14.26
N MET A 308 5.66 -4.86 -14.44
CA MET A 308 4.69 -5.78 -13.85
C MET A 308 4.86 -7.23 -14.34
N GLU A 309 5.28 -7.44 -15.62
CA GLU A 309 5.54 -8.79 -16.12
C GLU A 309 6.72 -9.45 -15.40
N LEU A 310 7.80 -8.72 -15.12
CA LEU A 310 8.93 -9.25 -14.36
C LEU A 310 8.48 -9.74 -12.97
N VAL A 311 7.67 -8.93 -12.31
CA VAL A 311 7.14 -9.24 -10.97
C VAL A 311 6.16 -10.41 -11.01
N ARG A 312 5.26 -10.49 -12.01
CA ARG A 312 4.33 -11.62 -12.20
C ARG A 312 5.08 -12.94 -12.36
N GLN A 313 6.11 -12.94 -13.21
CA GLN A 313 6.94 -14.12 -13.46
C GLN A 313 7.68 -14.56 -12.18
N PHE A 314 8.21 -13.61 -11.43
CA PHE A 314 8.84 -13.89 -10.14
C PHE A 314 7.83 -14.52 -9.16
N CYS A 315 6.69 -13.89 -8.94
CA CYS A 315 5.65 -14.40 -8.02
C CYS A 315 5.17 -15.81 -8.43
N PHE A 316 4.99 -16.05 -9.73
CA PHE A 316 4.60 -17.36 -10.22
C PHE A 316 5.70 -18.41 -9.99
N LYS A 317 6.95 -18.10 -10.34
CA LYS A 317 8.11 -18.99 -10.18
C LYS A 317 8.31 -19.42 -8.72
N HIS A 318 8.04 -18.50 -7.78
CA HIS A 318 8.16 -18.77 -6.33
C HIS A 318 6.88 -19.32 -5.69
N GLY A 319 5.82 -19.58 -6.46
CA GLY A 319 4.56 -20.13 -5.96
C GLY A 319 3.77 -19.13 -5.09
N LEU A 320 4.09 -17.83 -5.18
CA LEU A 320 3.48 -16.79 -4.35
C LEU A 320 2.06 -16.43 -4.80
N LEU A 321 1.70 -16.75 -6.03
CA LEU A 321 0.34 -16.50 -6.56
C LEU A 321 -0.72 -17.49 -6.04
N GLY A 322 -0.32 -18.45 -5.20
CA GLY A 322 -1.22 -19.42 -4.56
C GLY A 322 -1.05 -20.86 -5.07
N LYS A 323 -1.38 -21.82 -4.19
CA LYS A 323 -1.14 -23.27 -4.40
C LYS A 323 -1.85 -23.86 -5.62
N ASN A 324 -2.97 -23.28 -6.04
CA ASN A 324 -3.81 -23.79 -7.13
C ASN A 324 -3.52 -23.09 -8.47
N ILE A 325 -2.59 -22.16 -8.53
CA ILE A 325 -2.20 -21.42 -9.72
C ILE A 325 -1.30 -22.30 -10.58
N LYS A 326 -1.70 -22.53 -11.84
CA LYS A 326 -0.98 -23.39 -12.79
C LYS A 326 -0.27 -22.61 -13.88
N SER A 327 -0.64 -21.34 -14.04
CA SER A 327 -0.08 -20.42 -15.03
C SER A 327 0.05 -19.03 -14.42
N VAL A 328 1.05 -18.30 -14.83
CA VAL A 328 1.18 -16.86 -14.48
C VAL A 328 -0.08 -16.09 -14.88
N ASP A 329 -0.81 -16.56 -15.89
CA ASP A 329 -2.03 -15.92 -16.40
C ASP A 329 -3.26 -16.14 -15.52
N ASP A 330 -3.18 -16.98 -14.50
CA ASP A 330 -4.27 -17.20 -13.54
C ASP A 330 -4.43 -16.07 -12.52
N VAL A 331 -3.47 -15.14 -12.45
CA VAL A 331 -3.59 -13.84 -11.75
C VAL A 331 -3.35 -12.74 -12.77
N ALA A 332 -4.40 -12.01 -13.12
CA ALA A 332 -4.37 -11.07 -14.22
C ALA A 332 -4.48 -9.61 -13.77
N ILE A 333 -3.89 -8.72 -14.57
CA ILE A 333 -3.85 -7.28 -14.37
C ILE A 333 -4.57 -6.59 -15.52
N ALA A 334 -5.46 -5.66 -15.20
CA ALA A 334 -6.08 -4.77 -16.19
C ALA A 334 -5.40 -3.40 -16.19
N TYR A 335 -5.16 -2.88 -17.39
CA TYR A 335 -4.51 -1.60 -17.62
C TYR A 335 -5.46 -0.55 -18.20
N PRO A 336 -5.10 0.76 -18.09
CA PRO A 336 -5.96 1.87 -18.52
C PRO A 336 -6.33 1.86 -20.01
N ASP A 337 -5.49 1.29 -20.87
CA ASP A 337 -5.73 1.17 -22.32
C ASP A 337 -6.66 0.00 -22.68
N GLY A 338 -7.25 -0.67 -21.69
CA GLY A 338 -8.13 -1.83 -21.86
C GLY A 338 -7.39 -3.15 -22.07
N SER A 339 -6.04 -3.15 -22.13
CA SER A 339 -5.27 -4.39 -22.21
C SER A 339 -5.28 -5.14 -20.88
N ILE A 340 -5.12 -6.47 -20.96
CA ILE A 340 -5.06 -7.37 -19.82
C ILE A 340 -3.80 -8.23 -19.95
N GLN A 341 -2.98 -8.25 -18.91
CA GLN A 341 -1.94 -9.26 -18.73
C GLN A 341 -2.53 -10.43 -17.96
N GLY A 342 -2.55 -11.62 -18.59
CA GLY A 342 -3.19 -12.81 -18.06
C GLY A 342 -4.62 -13.02 -18.57
N ARG A 343 -5.34 -13.92 -17.95
CA ARG A 343 -6.71 -14.30 -18.36
C ARG A 343 -7.73 -13.24 -17.94
N LYS A 344 -8.60 -12.86 -18.87
CA LYS A 344 -9.64 -11.83 -18.66
C LYS A 344 -10.59 -12.14 -17.49
N ASP A 345 -10.92 -13.38 -17.27
CA ASP A 345 -11.77 -13.84 -16.16
C ASP A 345 -11.03 -13.93 -14.81
N ARG A 346 -9.73 -13.63 -14.79
CA ARG A 346 -8.84 -13.70 -13.62
C ARG A 346 -8.28 -12.34 -13.18
N VAL A 347 -8.81 -11.25 -13.67
CA VAL A 347 -8.36 -9.90 -13.26
C VAL A 347 -8.65 -9.70 -11.79
N ARG A 348 -7.60 -9.39 -11.02
CA ARG A 348 -7.67 -9.06 -9.58
C ARG A 348 -6.98 -7.75 -9.22
N LEU A 349 -6.12 -7.25 -10.11
CA LEU A 349 -5.46 -5.97 -9.94
C LEU A 349 -5.78 -5.08 -11.14
N ARG A 350 -6.07 -3.80 -10.89
CA ARG A 350 -6.30 -2.77 -11.91
C ARG A 350 -5.46 -1.55 -11.64
N PHE A 351 -4.97 -0.91 -12.69
CA PHE A 351 -4.35 0.41 -12.60
C PHE A 351 -5.34 1.45 -13.13
N ASN A 352 -5.67 2.44 -12.30
CA ASN A 352 -6.63 3.48 -12.65
C ASN A 352 -5.97 4.88 -12.55
N PRO A 353 -5.61 5.52 -13.67
CA PRO A 353 -4.99 6.84 -13.71
C PRO A 353 -5.96 8.01 -13.54
N THR A 354 -7.29 7.75 -13.50
CA THR A 354 -8.33 8.79 -13.56
C THR A 354 -8.13 9.89 -12.51
N TYR A 355 -7.74 9.52 -11.29
CA TYR A 355 -7.61 10.50 -10.20
C TYR A 355 -6.29 11.28 -10.29
N MET A 356 -5.22 10.65 -10.77
CA MET A 356 -3.96 11.33 -11.11
C MET A 356 -4.16 12.33 -12.25
N GLN A 357 -4.91 11.94 -13.30
CA GLN A 357 -5.28 12.82 -14.42
C GLN A 357 -6.19 13.97 -13.96
N ALA A 358 -7.13 13.69 -13.04
CA ALA A 358 -7.98 14.74 -12.47
C ALA A 358 -7.16 15.74 -11.64
N ALA A 359 -6.16 15.26 -10.88
CA ALA A 359 -5.21 16.13 -10.17
C ALA A 359 -4.43 17.03 -11.13
N GLN A 360 -3.88 16.46 -12.22
CA GLN A 360 -3.20 17.21 -13.27
C GLN A 360 -4.06 18.31 -13.87
N GLN A 361 -5.36 18.05 -14.03
CA GLN A 361 -6.32 18.98 -14.64
C GLN A 361 -6.93 19.98 -13.64
N GLY A 362 -6.54 19.92 -12.35
CA GLY A 362 -7.14 20.73 -11.29
C GLY A 362 -8.63 20.44 -11.04
N LYS A 363 -9.08 19.21 -11.30
CA LYS A 363 -10.47 18.76 -11.18
C LYS A 363 -10.78 17.93 -9.93
N LEU A 364 -9.87 17.89 -8.97
CA LEU A 364 -10.09 17.26 -7.66
C LEU A 364 -10.72 18.22 -6.68
#